data_2fcc82a6e9842b3aadceab45c8da4b2c
#
_entry.id   2fcc82a6e9842b3aadceab45c8da4b2c
#
_cell.length_a   1.000
_cell.length_b   1.000
_cell.length_c   1.000
_cell.angle_alpha   90.00
_cell.angle_beta   90.00
_cell.angle_gamma   90.00
#
_symmetry.space_group_name_H-M   'P 1'
#
loop_
_entity.id
_entity.type
_entity.pdbx_description
1 polymer ?
#
loop_
_entity_poly.entity_id
_entity_poly.type
_entity_poly.pdbx_seq_one_letter_code
_entity_poly.pdbx_strand_id
1 'polypeptide(L)'
;MLFWGPPGTGKTLFAKKLSLKSGLDYAIMTGSDVAPLGVQAVTEMNKLFDWAEKSPNGMILFIDEADAFLRRRSGEEELSEVLRQTINSFLYRTGSPSYNVIVVLASNQPEQLDDAIHDRVDEIVYFNKPNEKERKNILFHYLIQFCQPPVTALQKAKFFWQFPRSIYTGKKLIRMEGVEQDLIEEMAKKTNGFSGRELFKMVVAWHDAAFAQPDPVLTPDLMNSILDKFMGQHEQKEQWSKEEAKILEKMI
;
A
#
# COMPACT_ATOMS: atom_id res chain seq x y z
N MET A 1 8.71 -9.31 11.10
CA MET A 1 9.12 -8.01 10.52
C MET A 1 7.98 -7.01 10.63
N LEU A 2 8.27 -5.72 10.83
CA LEU A 2 7.25 -4.65 10.85
C LEU A 2 7.56 -3.61 9.76
N PHE A 3 6.62 -3.43 8.83
CA PHE A 3 6.66 -2.35 7.84
C PHE A 3 5.80 -1.18 8.35
N TRP A 4 6.41 -0.03 8.58
CA TRP A 4 5.68 1.13 9.06
C TRP A 4 5.97 2.37 8.24
N GLY A 5 5.07 3.34 8.28
CA GLY A 5 5.19 4.61 7.58
C GLY A 5 3.87 5.15 7.07
N PRO A 6 3.85 6.35 6.49
CA PRO A 6 2.64 7.00 6.01
C PRO A 6 1.83 6.14 5.03
N PRO A 7 0.51 6.37 4.92
CA PRO A 7 -0.31 5.65 3.96
C PRO A 7 0.12 5.95 2.51
N GLY A 8 0.06 4.92 1.66
CA GLY A 8 0.38 5.05 0.23
C GLY A 8 1.87 5.07 -0.11
N THR A 9 2.77 4.72 0.82
CA THR A 9 4.23 4.64 0.59
C THR A 9 4.69 3.31 0.01
N GLY A 10 3.80 2.34 -0.17
CA GLY A 10 4.10 1.10 -0.90
C GLY A 10 4.33 -0.13 -0.04
N LYS A 11 4.03 -0.13 1.26
CA LYS A 11 4.19 -1.28 2.18
C LYS A 11 3.61 -2.57 1.62
N THR A 12 2.33 -2.57 1.29
CA THR A 12 1.62 -3.73 0.70
C THR A 12 2.19 -4.13 -0.66
N LEU A 13 2.55 -3.15 -1.51
CA LEU A 13 3.14 -3.41 -2.82
C LEU A 13 4.50 -4.08 -2.68
N PHE A 14 5.31 -3.63 -1.73
CA PHE A 14 6.62 -4.21 -1.47
C PHE A 14 6.50 -5.66 -0.97
N ALA A 15 5.59 -5.94 -0.03
CA ALA A 15 5.34 -7.28 0.46
C ALA A 15 4.95 -8.24 -0.68
N LYS A 16 4.04 -7.83 -1.57
CA LYS A 16 3.67 -8.61 -2.77
C LYS A 16 4.86 -8.85 -3.69
N LYS A 17 5.71 -7.86 -3.91
CA LYS A 17 6.90 -8.01 -4.75
C LYS A 17 7.97 -8.88 -4.09
N LEU A 18 8.12 -8.79 -2.78
CA LEU A 18 9.01 -9.63 -1.99
C LEU A 18 8.61 -11.10 -2.12
N SER A 19 7.33 -11.42 -1.93
CA SER A 19 6.80 -12.78 -2.07
C SER A 19 7.07 -13.36 -3.45
N LEU A 20 6.76 -12.60 -4.50
CA LEU A 20 6.99 -13.04 -5.88
C LEU A 20 8.46 -13.28 -6.24
N LYS A 21 9.39 -12.56 -5.56
CA LYS A 21 10.83 -12.68 -5.84
C LYS A 21 11.53 -13.70 -4.94
N SER A 22 11.01 -13.96 -3.76
CA SER A 22 11.59 -14.89 -2.81
C SER A 22 11.40 -16.37 -3.19
N GLY A 23 10.39 -16.66 -4.02
CA GLY A 23 9.98 -18.03 -4.31
C GLY A 23 9.18 -18.70 -3.18
N LEU A 24 8.90 -17.97 -2.10
CA LEU A 24 8.06 -18.43 -1.00
C LEU A 24 6.57 -18.32 -1.38
N ASP A 25 5.76 -19.18 -0.81
CA ASP A 25 4.32 -19.01 -0.84
C ASP A 25 3.92 -17.76 -0.03
N TYR A 26 2.75 -17.18 -0.28
CA TYR A 26 2.33 -16.03 0.48
C TYR A 26 0.82 -16.01 0.75
N ALA A 27 0.45 -15.48 1.90
CA ALA A 27 -0.89 -15.13 2.27
C ALA A 27 -0.95 -13.66 2.66
N ILE A 28 -2.04 -12.99 2.29
CA ILE A 28 -2.30 -11.60 2.64
C ILE A 28 -3.64 -11.54 3.34
N MET A 29 -3.67 -10.93 4.52
CA MET A 29 -4.89 -10.59 5.25
C MET A 29 -4.82 -9.13 5.71
N THR A 30 -5.95 -8.57 6.09
CA THR A 30 -6.01 -7.27 6.76
C THR A 30 -6.37 -7.46 8.23
N GLY A 31 -5.92 -6.56 9.10
CA GLY A 31 -6.30 -6.62 10.52
C GLY A 31 -7.81 -6.57 10.73
N SER A 32 -8.54 -5.91 9.83
CA SER A 32 -10.01 -5.83 9.85
C SER A 32 -10.74 -7.13 9.49
N ASP A 33 -10.07 -8.10 8.84
CA ASP A 33 -10.68 -9.39 8.52
C ASP A 33 -10.95 -10.26 9.77
N VAL A 34 -10.29 -9.93 10.88
CA VAL A 34 -10.41 -10.69 12.14
C VAL A 34 -11.70 -10.39 12.88
N ALA A 35 -12.14 -9.14 12.92
CA ALA A 35 -13.30 -8.70 13.70
C ALA A 35 -14.61 -9.41 13.32
N PRO A 36 -14.94 -9.64 12.03
CA PRO A 36 -16.16 -10.35 11.63
C PRO A 36 -16.22 -11.82 12.04
N LEU A 37 -15.07 -12.44 12.35
CA LEU A 37 -14.99 -13.87 12.72
C LEU A 37 -15.55 -14.13 14.12
N GLY A 38 -15.66 -13.11 14.98
CA GLY A 38 -16.19 -13.25 16.33
C GLY A 38 -15.50 -14.40 17.09
N VAL A 39 -16.28 -15.25 17.73
CA VAL A 39 -15.77 -16.39 18.53
C VAL A 39 -14.94 -17.40 17.73
N GLN A 40 -15.04 -17.40 16.41
CA GLN A 40 -14.26 -18.29 15.54
C GLN A 40 -12.86 -17.74 15.22
N ALA A 41 -12.59 -16.47 15.52
CA ALA A 41 -11.33 -15.79 15.18
C ALA A 41 -10.08 -16.54 15.68
N VAL A 42 -10.10 -17.04 16.91
CA VAL A 42 -9.02 -17.85 17.50
C VAL A 42 -8.77 -19.13 16.70
N THR A 43 -9.86 -19.84 16.36
CA THR A 43 -9.77 -21.10 15.60
C THR A 43 -9.25 -20.85 14.19
N GLU A 44 -9.73 -19.84 13.50
CA GLU A 44 -9.28 -19.52 12.14
C GLU A 44 -7.84 -18.99 12.13
N MET A 45 -7.44 -18.23 13.13
CA MET A 45 -6.04 -17.80 13.30
C MET A 45 -5.10 -19.02 13.47
N ASN A 46 -5.47 -19.98 14.31
CA ASN A 46 -4.68 -21.20 14.48
C ASN A 46 -4.62 -22.01 13.20
N LYS A 47 -5.71 -22.19 12.48
CA LYS A 47 -5.74 -22.88 11.18
C LYS A 47 -4.84 -22.19 10.15
N LEU A 48 -4.84 -20.86 10.12
CA LEU A 48 -3.97 -20.08 9.22
C LEU A 48 -2.49 -20.39 9.48
N PHE A 49 -2.06 -20.37 10.74
CA PHE A 49 -0.68 -20.71 11.09
C PHE A 49 -0.36 -22.18 10.80
N ASP A 50 -1.24 -23.12 11.14
CA ASP A 50 -1.06 -24.54 10.86
C ASP A 50 -0.96 -24.82 9.35
N TRP A 51 -1.69 -24.08 8.53
CA TRP A 51 -1.58 -24.14 7.08
C TRP A 51 -0.26 -23.53 6.58
N ALA A 52 0.12 -22.37 7.11
CA ALA A 52 1.35 -21.69 6.74
C ALA A 52 2.60 -22.52 7.06
N GLU A 53 2.63 -23.19 8.22
CA GLU A 53 3.74 -24.08 8.62
C GLU A 53 3.91 -25.30 7.73
N LYS A 54 2.83 -25.73 7.06
CA LYS A 54 2.85 -26.88 6.12
C LYS A 54 3.24 -26.50 4.69
N SER A 55 3.49 -25.22 4.42
CA SER A 55 3.91 -24.77 3.09
C SER A 55 5.25 -25.42 2.71
N PRO A 56 5.32 -26.12 1.57
CA PRO A 56 6.55 -26.80 1.15
C PRO A 56 7.68 -25.84 0.77
N ASN A 57 7.34 -24.62 0.38
CA ASN A 57 8.31 -23.60 -0.04
C ASN A 57 8.63 -22.59 1.08
N GLY A 58 8.01 -22.72 2.25
CA GLY A 58 7.94 -21.66 3.25
C GLY A 58 6.91 -20.59 2.87
N MET A 59 6.44 -19.82 3.84
CA MET A 59 5.32 -18.89 3.71
C MET A 59 5.66 -17.50 4.21
N ILE A 60 5.29 -16.49 3.44
CA ILE A 60 5.18 -15.10 3.94
C ILE A 60 3.72 -14.84 4.29
N LEU A 61 3.44 -14.64 5.57
CA LEU A 61 2.14 -14.19 6.08
C LEU A 61 2.19 -12.68 6.25
N PHE A 62 1.53 -11.95 5.35
CA PHE A 62 1.46 -10.49 5.39
C PHE A 62 0.13 -10.03 5.99
N ILE A 63 0.19 -9.23 7.06
CA ILE A 63 -0.97 -8.64 7.74
C ILE A 63 -0.92 -7.13 7.52
N ASP A 64 -1.81 -6.64 6.65
CA ASP A 64 -1.95 -5.20 6.41
C ASP A 64 -2.86 -4.57 7.47
N GLU A 65 -2.66 -3.28 7.76
CA GLU A 65 -3.42 -2.56 8.77
C GLU A 65 -3.44 -3.31 10.12
N ALA A 66 -2.27 -3.77 10.54
CA ALA A 66 -2.11 -4.60 11.74
C ALA A 66 -2.60 -3.90 13.02
N ASP A 67 -2.57 -2.58 13.04
CA ASP A 67 -3.11 -1.74 14.12
C ASP A 67 -4.62 -1.89 14.31
N ALA A 68 -5.38 -2.29 13.30
CA ALA A 68 -6.82 -2.57 13.45
C ALA A 68 -7.12 -3.78 14.35
N PHE A 69 -6.16 -4.70 14.48
CA PHE A 69 -6.31 -5.96 15.21
C PHE A 69 -5.36 -6.06 16.41
N LEU A 70 -4.12 -5.58 16.29
CA LEU A 70 -3.06 -5.73 17.29
C LEU A 70 -2.88 -4.46 18.14
N ARG A 71 -3.97 -3.71 18.36
CA ARG A 71 -3.94 -2.44 19.10
C ARG A 71 -3.59 -2.64 20.57
N ARG A 72 -2.79 -1.70 21.10
CA ARG A 72 -2.46 -1.56 22.52
C ARG A 72 -3.72 -1.41 23.37
N ARG A 73 -3.68 -1.98 24.56
CA ARG A 73 -4.74 -1.86 25.57
C ARG A 73 -4.61 -0.50 26.26
N SER A 74 -5.21 0.55 25.73
CA SER A 74 -5.21 1.86 26.37
C SER A 74 -6.65 2.30 26.64
N GLY A 75 -6.98 2.50 27.92
CA GLY A 75 -8.18 3.18 28.37
C GLY A 75 -9.46 2.33 28.45
N GLU A 76 -10.58 3.03 28.56
CA GLU A 76 -11.92 2.52 28.89
C GLU A 76 -12.61 1.69 27.78
N GLU A 77 -12.01 1.55 26.60
CA GLU A 77 -12.54 0.65 25.58
C GLU A 77 -12.23 -0.80 25.95
N GLU A 78 -13.19 -1.49 26.53
CA GLU A 78 -13.17 -2.95 26.69
C GLU A 78 -13.05 -3.60 25.31
N LEU A 79 -11.83 -4.01 24.92
CA LEU A 79 -11.65 -4.95 23.83
C LEU A 79 -12.56 -6.16 24.10
N SER A 80 -13.35 -6.56 23.13
CA SER A 80 -14.18 -7.75 23.28
C SER A 80 -13.27 -8.92 23.72
N GLU A 81 -13.74 -9.75 24.65
CA GLU A 81 -12.99 -10.91 25.14
C GLU A 81 -12.46 -11.78 23.99
N VAL A 82 -13.21 -11.87 22.92
CA VAL A 82 -12.85 -12.59 21.69
C VAL A 82 -11.62 -11.99 21.03
N LEU A 83 -11.55 -10.67 20.89
CA LEU A 83 -10.41 -10.01 20.27
C LEU A 83 -9.16 -10.21 21.13
N ARG A 84 -9.28 -10.10 22.44
CA ARG A 84 -8.20 -10.35 23.39
C ARG A 84 -7.66 -11.79 23.27
N GLN A 85 -8.55 -12.78 23.18
CA GLN A 85 -8.16 -14.19 22.99
C GLN A 85 -7.48 -14.40 21.66
N THR A 86 -7.90 -13.71 20.61
CA THR A 86 -7.30 -13.80 19.28
C THR A 86 -5.90 -13.19 19.25
N ILE A 87 -5.70 -12.03 19.90
CA ILE A 87 -4.37 -11.43 20.07
C ILE A 87 -3.45 -12.38 20.83
N ASN A 88 -3.92 -12.97 21.95
CA ASN A 88 -3.13 -13.92 22.71
C ASN A 88 -2.76 -15.17 21.90
N SER A 89 -3.67 -15.68 21.05
CA SER A 89 -3.39 -16.79 20.16
C SER A 89 -2.31 -16.41 19.12
N PHE A 90 -2.40 -15.22 18.54
CA PHE A 90 -1.38 -14.69 17.62
C PHE A 90 -0.02 -14.55 18.31
N LEU A 91 0.02 -13.97 19.52
CA LEU A 91 1.22 -13.84 20.32
C LEU A 91 1.84 -15.19 20.69
N TYR A 92 1.01 -16.19 20.98
CA TYR A 92 1.49 -17.54 21.24
C TYR A 92 2.17 -18.14 20.02
N ARG A 93 1.54 -18.05 18.83
CA ARG A 93 2.07 -18.57 17.58
C ARG A 93 3.34 -17.87 17.11
N THR A 94 3.50 -16.60 17.43
CA THR A 94 4.69 -15.80 17.07
C THR A 94 5.75 -15.77 18.18
N GLY A 95 5.51 -16.45 19.30
CA GLY A 95 6.43 -16.48 20.45
C GLY A 95 7.59 -17.44 20.32
N SER A 96 7.56 -18.38 19.34
CA SER A 96 8.63 -19.30 19.06
C SER A 96 9.11 -19.13 17.62
N PRO A 97 10.43 -19.23 17.35
CA PRO A 97 10.95 -19.15 15.99
C PRO A 97 10.34 -20.23 15.10
N SER A 98 9.84 -19.83 13.94
CA SER A 98 9.42 -20.75 12.87
C SER A 98 10.42 -20.70 11.72
N TYR A 99 10.78 -21.87 11.19
CA TYR A 99 11.65 -21.96 10.02
C TYR A 99 10.88 -21.81 8.70
N ASN A 100 9.57 -21.98 8.74
CA ASN A 100 8.73 -22.01 7.54
C ASN A 100 7.87 -20.77 7.36
N VAL A 101 7.65 -19.95 8.41
CA VAL A 101 6.74 -18.82 8.34
C VAL A 101 7.45 -17.52 8.68
N ILE A 102 7.39 -16.58 7.75
CA ILE A 102 7.83 -15.19 7.96
C ILE A 102 6.58 -14.34 8.12
N VAL A 103 6.35 -13.80 9.34
CA VAL A 103 5.26 -12.87 9.58
C VAL A 103 5.72 -11.46 9.29
N VAL A 104 4.97 -10.76 8.43
CA VAL A 104 5.21 -9.36 8.08
C VAL A 104 3.97 -8.54 8.43
N LEU A 105 4.09 -7.67 9.41
CA LEU A 105 3.05 -6.73 9.81
C LEU A 105 3.24 -5.41 9.09
N ALA A 106 2.15 -4.77 8.66
CA ALA A 106 2.20 -3.41 8.16
C ALA A 106 1.24 -2.53 8.96
N SER A 107 1.74 -1.36 9.39
CA SER A 107 0.95 -0.36 10.12
C SER A 107 1.27 1.04 9.66
N ASN A 108 0.28 1.93 9.74
CA ASN A 108 0.47 3.37 9.58
C ASN A 108 0.74 4.06 10.93
N GLN A 109 0.39 3.39 12.03
CA GLN A 109 0.47 3.90 13.40
C GLN A 109 1.08 2.84 14.32
N PRO A 110 2.40 2.60 14.21
CA PRO A 110 3.07 1.54 14.97
C PRO A 110 2.98 1.74 16.48
N GLU A 111 2.86 2.98 16.93
CA GLU A 111 2.69 3.35 18.36
C GLU A 111 1.39 2.83 18.96
N GLN A 112 0.41 2.47 18.14
CA GLN A 112 -0.85 1.87 18.60
C GLN A 112 -0.77 0.34 18.78
N LEU A 113 0.30 -0.29 18.31
CA LEU A 113 0.48 -1.73 18.49
C LEU A 113 0.79 -2.08 19.94
N ASP A 114 0.34 -3.26 20.37
CA ASP A 114 0.63 -3.81 21.70
C ASP A 114 2.15 -3.97 21.91
N ASP A 115 2.67 -3.65 23.10
CA ASP A 115 4.09 -3.73 23.42
C ASP A 115 4.64 -5.14 23.22
N ALA A 116 3.83 -6.18 23.48
CA ALA A 116 4.22 -7.56 23.24
C ALA A 116 4.47 -7.88 21.77
N ILE A 117 3.92 -7.09 20.84
CA ILE A 117 4.22 -7.20 19.39
C ILE A 117 5.60 -6.60 19.11
N HIS A 118 5.90 -5.43 19.70
CA HIS A 118 7.20 -4.79 19.51
C HIS A 118 8.35 -5.69 19.96
N ASP A 119 8.19 -6.38 21.07
CA ASP A 119 9.19 -7.32 21.61
C ASP A 119 9.45 -8.55 20.70
N ARG A 120 8.51 -8.85 19.79
CA ARG A 120 8.59 -10.00 18.84
C ARG A 120 9.05 -9.62 17.45
N VAL A 121 9.24 -8.33 17.21
CA VAL A 121 9.67 -7.83 15.90
C VAL A 121 11.18 -7.86 15.80
N ASP A 122 11.73 -8.72 14.94
CA ASP A 122 13.17 -8.81 14.69
C ASP A 122 13.68 -7.66 13.82
N GLU A 123 12.86 -7.22 12.85
CA GLU A 123 13.24 -6.21 11.85
C GLU A 123 12.14 -5.17 11.66
N ILE A 124 12.53 -3.90 11.72
CA ILE A 124 11.63 -2.75 11.50
C ILE A 124 12.07 -2.02 10.23
N VAL A 125 11.17 -1.93 9.26
CA VAL A 125 11.42 -1.26 7.98
C VAL A 125 10.52 -0.03 7.84
N TYR A 126 11.16 1.14 7.76
CA TYR A 126 10.44 2.40 7.57
C TYR A 126 10.25 2.72 6.09
N PHE A 127 9.01 2.97 5.71
CA PHE A 127 8.60 3.37 4.36
C PHE A 127 8.33 4.87 4.33
N ASN A 128 9.31 5.65 3.91
CA ASN A 128 9.18 7.09 3.79
C ASN A 128 8.37 7.50 2.56
N LYS A 129 7.87 8.74 2.55
CA LYS A 129 7.39 9.36 1.31
C LYS A 129 8.53 9.45 0.29
N PRO A 130 8.26 9.29 -1.01
CA PRO A 130 9.29 9.25 -2.03
C PRO A 130 10.00 10.61 -2.17
N ASN A 131 11.33 10.57 -2.31
CA ASN A 131 12.13 11.73 -2.66
C ASN A 131 11.92 12.14 -4.14
N GLU A 132 12.49 13.27 -4.57
CA GLU A 132 12.29 13.81 -5.94
C GLU A 132 12.66 12.78 -7.03
N LYS A 133 13.80 12.11 -6.89
CA LYS A 133 14.26 11.10 -7.85
C LYS A 133 13.32 9.90 -7.90
N GLU A 134 12.83 9.47 -6.75
CA GLU A 134 11.87 8.37 -6.65
C GLU A 134 10.52 8.78 -7.24
N ARG A 135 10.04 10.01 -6.99
CA ARG A 135 8.82 10.53 -7.59
C ARG A 135 8.92 10.56 -9.12
N LYS A 136 10.06 11.04 -9.68
CA LYS A 136 10.33 10.98 -11.12
C LYS A 136 10.20 9.56 -11.65
N ASN A 137 10.84 8.59 -10.99
CA ASN A 137 10.81 7.20 -11.41
C ASN A 137 9.38 6.61 -11.34
N ILE A 138 8.63 6.94 -10.29
CA ILE A 138 7.24 6.50 -10.12
C ILE A 138 6.35 7.06 -11.23
N LEU A 139 6.44 8.36 -11.50
CA LEU A 139 5.69 9.03 -12.58
C LEU A 139 6.01 8.42 -13.94
N PHE A 140 7.30 8.28 -14.25
CA PHE A 140 7.76 7.70 -15.50
C PHE A 140 7.29 6.24 -15.67
N HIS A 141 7.40 5.44 -14.61
CA HIS A 141 6.94 4.06 -14.63
C HIS A 141 5.45 3.94 -14.95
N TYR A 142 4.61 4.73 -14.28
CA TYR A 142 3.17 4.69 -14.50
C TYR A 142 2.75 5.33 -15.83
N LEU A 143 3.43 6.40 -16.30
CA LEU A 143 3.17 6.96 -17.63
C LEU A 143 3.41 5.94 -18.73
N ILE A 144 4.54 5.22 -18.71
CA ILE A 144 4.80 4.15 -19.66
C ILE A 144 3.73 3.07 -19.56
N GLN A 145 3.38 2.69 -18.35
CA GLN A 145 2.46 1.61 -18.10
C GLN A 145 1.03 1.89 -18.61
N PHE A 146 0.56 3.13 -18.47
CA PHE A 146 -0.81 3.51 -18.84
C PHE A 146 -0.92 4.09 -20.25
N CYS A 147 0.05 4.88 -20.67
CA CYS A 147 0.00 5.59 -21.94
C CYS A 147 0.72 4.88 -23.09
N GLN A 148 1.68 3.99 -22.77
CA GLN A 148 2.39 3.18 -23.76
C GLN A 148 2.16 1.69 -23.48
N PRO A 149 1.07 1.09 -23.96
CA PRO A 149 0.84 -0.33 -23.76
C PRO A 149 1.92 -1.18 -24.41
N PRO A 150 2.24 -2.34 -23.82
CA PRO A 150 3.29 -3.22 -24.29
C PRO A 150 3.06 -3.70 -25.72
N VAL A 151 4.08 -3.56 -26.57
CA VAL A 151 4.04 -3.87 -28.01
C VAL A 151 4.07 -5.38 -28.28
N THR A 152 4.62 -6.20 -27.37
CA THR A 152 4.78 -7.65 -27.57
C THR A 152 3.72 -8.49 -26.85
N ALA A 153 3.39 -9.67 -27.42
CA ALA A 153 2.41 -10.60 -26.85
C ALA A 153 2.78 -11.07 -25.42
N LEU A 154 4.08 -11.25 -25.14
CA LEU A 154 4.61 -11.63 -23.83
C LEU A 154 4.48 -10.49 -22.80
N GLN A 155 4.71 -9.26 -23.23
CA GLN A 155 4.50 -8.07 -22.38
C GLN A 155 3.01 -7.86 -22.13
N LYS A 156 2.14 -8.08 -23.12
CA LYS A 156 0.68 -8.07 -22.96
C LYS A 156 0.22 -9.10 -21.92
N ALA A 157 0.72 -10.32 -21.97
CA ALA A 157 0.35 -11.37 -21.02
C ALA A 157 0.74 -11.00 -19.57
N LYS A 158 1.97 -10.52 -19.33
CA LYS A 158 2.41 -10.06 -17.99
C LYS A 158 1.59 -8.88 -17.50
N PHE A 159 1.20 -7.97 -18.38
CA PHE A 159 0.40 -6.80 -18.06
C PHE A 159 -1.04 -7.17 -17.68
N PHE A 160 -1.70 -8.09 -18.39
CA PHE A 160 -3.05 -8.57 -18.09
C PHE A 160 -3.17 -9.28 -16.74
N TRP A 161 -2.10 -9.91 -16.26
CA TRP A 161 -2.06 -10.54 -14.94
C TRP A 161 -1.91 -9.54 -13.79
N GLN A 162 -1.46 -8.33 -14.06
CA GLN A 162 -1.13 -7.33 -13.06
C GLN A 162 -2.28 -6.32 -12.83
N PHE A 163 -3.25 -6.22 -13.77
CA PHE A 163 -4.36 -5.25 -13.70
C PHE A 163 -5.71 -5.89 -14.06
N PRO A 164 -6.81 -5.47 -13.39
CA PRO A 164 -8.15 -5.93 -13.73
C PRO A 164 -8.52 -5.54 -15.16
N ARG A 165 -9.19 -6.44 -15.85
CA ARG A 165 -9.65 -6.29 -17.25
C ARG A 165 -10.45 -5.00 -17.54
N SER A 166 -11.02 -4.39 -16.52
CA SER A 166 -11.85 -3.17 -16.63
C SER A 166 -11.12 -1.93 -17.15
N ILE A 167 -9.78 -1.91 -17.04
CA ILE A 167 -8.97 -0.74 -17.47
C ILE A 167 -8.60 -0.81 -18.98
N TYR A 168 -8.82 -1.95 -19.65
CA TYR A 168 -8.28 -2.19 -20.99
C TYR A 168 -9.33 -2.61 -22.03
N THR A 169 -10.44 -1.90 -22.11
CA THR A 169 -11.45 -2.17 -23.18
C THR A 169 -11.36 -1.24 -24.40
N GLY A 170 -10.39 -0.32 -24.43
CA GLY A 170 -10.28 0.67 -25.52
C GLY A 170 -9.06 0.45 -26.43
N LYS A 171 -9.30 0.31 -27.71
CA LYS A 171 -8.30 0.23 -28.79
C LYS A 171 -7.57 1.55 -29.10
N LYS A 172 -7.81 2.63 -28.33
CA LYS A 172 -7.19 3.93 -28.57
C LYS A 172 -5.90 4.06 -27.74
N LEU A 173 -4.78 4.16 -28.42
CA LEU A 173 -3.50 4.53 -27.82
C LEU A 173 -3.50 6.03 -27.50
N ILE A 174 -3.05 6.42 -26.33
CA ILE A 174 -2.84 7.82 -25.99
C ILE A 174 -1.50 8.24 -26.60
N ARG A 175 -1.53 9.26 -27.45
CA ARG A 175 -0.32 9.90 -27.95
C ARG A 175 0.19 10.87 -26.90
N MET A 176 1.51 10.90 -26.69
CA MET A 176 2.17 11.85 -25.81
C MET A 176 2.84 12.91 -26.68
N GLU A 177 2.40 14.16 -26.60
CA GLU A 177 2.95 15.28 -27.37
C GLU A 177 3.58 16.28 -26.39
N GLY A 178 4.88 16.55 -26.57
CA GLY A 178 5.63 17.46 -25.71
C GLY A 178 5.89 16.93 -24.29
N VAL A 179 5.68 15.64 -24.05
CA VAL A 179 5.94 14.98 -22.75
C VAL A 179 7.36 14.44 -22.75
N GLU A 180 8.31 15.31 -22.48
CA GLU A 180 9.74 14.99 -22.40
C GLU A 180 10.17 14.69 -20.95
N GLN A 181 11.40 14.20 -20.78
CA GLN A 181 11.92 13.87 -19.44
C GLN A 181 12.00 15.09 -18.52
N ASP A 182 12.28 16.26 -19.07
CA ASP A 182 12.38 17.52 -18.33
C ASP A 182 11.03 17.91 -17.71
N LEU A 183 9.94 17.69 -18.44
CA LEU A 183 8.59 17.91 -17.92
C LEU A 183 8.29 16.98 -16.73
N ILE A 184 8.68 15.71 -16.82
CA ILE A 184 8.48 14.74 -15.72
C ILE A 184 9.32 15.14 -14.49
N GLU A 185 10.53 15.68 -14.70
CA GLU A 185 11.33 16.23 -13.61
C GLU A 185 10.66 17.43 -12.95
N GLU A 186 10.13 18.33 -13.74
CA GLU A 186 9.37 19.47 -13.23
C GLU A 186 8.14 19.02 -12.40
N MET A 187 7.38 18.05 -12.92
CA MET A 187 6.26 17.45 -12.19
C MET A 187 6.72 16.80 -10.88
N ALA A 188 7.85 16.10 -10.90
CA ALA A 188 8.41 15.50 -9.70
C ALA A 188 8.86 16.54 -8.65
N LYS A 189 9.35 17.69 -9.06
CA LYS A 189 9.68 18.81 -8.17
C LYS A 189 8.42 19.40 -7.54
N LYS A 190 7.40 19.69 -8.36
CA LYS A 190 6.13 20.29 -7.91
C LYS A 190 5.35 19.37 -6.96
N THR A 191 5.47 18.04 -7.11
CA THR A 191 4.77 17.04 -6.26
C THR A 191 5.51 16.72 -4.95
N ASN A 192 6.21 17.68 -4.37
CA ASN A 192 6.87 17.45 -3.07
C ASN A 192 5.86 17.04 -2.00
N GLY A 193 6.20 16.05 -1.18
CA GLY A 193 5.35 15.52 -0.13
C GLY A 193 4.29 14.50 -0.60
N PHE A 194 4.12 14.27 -1.91
CA PHE A 194 3.16 13.28 -2.41
C PHE A 194 3.60 11.86 -2.07
N SER A 195 2.64 11.04 -1.70
CA SER A 195 2.83 9.59 -1.56
C SER A 195 2.82 8.90 -2.93
N GLY A 196 3.34 7.67 -3.00
CA GLY A 196 3.28 6.87 -4.23
C GLY A 196 1.86 6.64 -4.74
N ARG A 197 0.87 6.53 -3.81
CA ARG A 197 -0.55 6.40 -4.16
C ARG A 197 -1.14 7.68 -4.79
N GLU A 198 -0.72 8.85 -4.33
CA GLU A 198 -1.15 10.13 -4.92
C GLU A 198 -0.58 10.31 -6.31
N LEU A 199 0.70 10.00 -6.52
CA LEU A 199 1.34 10.02 -7.83
C LEU A 199 0.66 9.05 -8.81
N PHE A 200 0.35 7.83 -8.37
CA PHE A 200 -0.40 6.87 -9.16
C PHE A 200 -1.76 7.40 -9.59
N LYS A 201 -2.55 7.95 -8.64
CA LYS A 201 -3.87 8.53 -8.93
C LYS A 201 -3.78 9.70 -9.91
N MET A 202 -2.74 10.52 -9.81
CA MET A 202 -2.50 11.64 -10.71
C MET A 202 -2.23 11.15 -12.15
N VAL A 203 -1.40 10.11 -12.31
CA VAL A 203 -1.14 9.52 -13.64
C VAL A 203 -2.39 8.88 -14.23
N VAL A 204 -3.21 8.21 -13.42
CA VAL A 204 -4.53 7.70 -13.86
C VAL A 204 -5.44 8.83 -14.31
N ALA A 205 -5.47 9.96 -13.58
CA ALA A 205 -6.25 11.11 -13.99
C ALA A 205 -5.75 11.76 -15.30
N TRP A 206 -4.46 11.78 -15.55
CA TRP A 206 -3.88 12.19 -16.84
C TRP A 206 -4.33 11.27 -17.98
N HIS A 207 -4.23 9.97 -17.75
CA HIS A 207 -4.70 8.96 -18.71
C HIS A 207 -6.18 9.14 -19.04
N ASP A 208 -7.04 9.23 -18.03
CA ASP A 208 -8.49 9.30 -18.20
C ASP A 208 -8.91 10.60 -18.89
N ALA A 209 -8.27 11.72 -18.55
CA ALA A 209 -8.54 13.02 -19.18
C ALA A 209 -8.08 13.05 -20.64
N ALA A 210 -6.93 12.46 -20.96
CA ALA A 210 -6.48 12.32 -22.35
C ALA A 210 -7.39 11.38 -23.15
N PHE A 211 -7.82 10.26 -22.54
CA PHE A 211 -8.68 9.28 -23.17
C PHE A 211 -10.11 9.78 -23.44
N ALA A 212 -10.60 10.72 -22.62
CA ALA A 212 -11.91 11.35 -22.76
C ALA A 212 -12.01 12.28 -24.00
N GLN A 213 -10.87 12.66 -24.60
CA GLN A 213 -10.85 13.51 -25.78
C GLN A 213 -11.21 12.70 -27.04
N PRO A 214 -11.80 13.34 -28.08
CA PRO A 214 -12.07 12.69 -29.36
C PRO A 214 -10.82 12.08 -30.00
N ASP A 215 -9.69 12.77 -29.89
CA ASP A 215 -8.35 12.30 -30.23
C ASP A 215 -7.52 12.22 -28.95
N PRO A 216 -7.20 11.00 -28.45
CA PRO A 216 -6.52 10.82 -27.17
C PRO A 216 -5.07 11.30 -27.21
N VAL A 217 -4.85 12.52 -26.73
CA VAL A 217 -3.52 13.14 -26.64
C VAL A 217 -3.25 13.62 -25.23
N LEU A 218 -2.10 13.27 -24.69
CA LEU A 218 -1.59 13.79 -23.42
C LEU A 218 -0.62 14.93 -23.72
N THR A 219 -0.98 16.15 -23.32
CA THR A 219 -0.19 17.36 -23.52
C THR A 219 0.31 17.92 -22.19
N PRO A 220 1.38 18.76 -22.18
CA PRO A 220 1.85 19.46 -20.98
C PRO A 220 0.78 20.30 -20.29
N ASP A 221 -0.08 20.99 -21.05
CA ASP A 221 -1.15 21.82 -20.49
C ASP A 221 -2.18 20.98 -19.73
N LEU A 222 -2.57 19.83 -20.29
CA LEU A 222 -3.48 18.91 -19.63
C LEU A 222 -2.86 18.34 -18.35
N MET A 223 -1.57 17.97 -18.40
CA MET A 223 -0.85 17.48 -17.23
C MET A 223 -0.76 18.54 -16.13
N ASN A 224 -0.44 19.79 -16.46
CA ASN A 224 -0.37 20.90 -15.50
C ASN A 224 -1.74 21.20 -14.88
N SER A 225 -2.82 21.26 -15.66
CA SER A 225 -4.16 21.53 -15.12
C SER A 225 -4.62 20.49 -14.09
N ILE A 226 -4.27 19.22 -14.32
CA ILE A 226 -4.58 18.14 -13.38
C ILE A 226 -3.65 18.20 -12.17
N LEU A 227 -2.35 18.50 -12.37
CA LEU A 227 -1.40 18.67 -11.27
C LEU A 227 -1.89 19.75 -10.28
N ASP A 228 -2.31 20.93 -10.76
CA ASP A 228 -2.80 22.01 -9.92
C ASP A 228 -4.00 21.57 -9.05
N LYS A 229 -4.91 20.79 -9.63
CA LYS A 229 -6.03 20.19 -8.89
C LYS A 229 -5.54 19.24 -7.78
N PHE A 230 -4.57 18.39 -8.08
CA PHE A 230 -4.02 17.45 -7.10
C PHE A 230 -3.21 18.14 -6.01
N MET A 231 -2.50 19.23 -6.34
CA MET A 231 -1.80 20.05 -5.36
C MET A 231 -2.77 20.70 -4.38
N GLY A 232 -3.85 21.30 -4.86
CA GLY A 232 -4.89 21.86 -3.98
C GLY A 232 -5.51 20.78 -3.05
N GLN A 233 -5.77 19.58 -3.56
CA GLN A 233 -6.26 18.48 -2.74
C GLN A 233 -5.22 18.00 -1.71
N HIS A 234 -3.94 18.01 -2.05
CA HIS A 234 -2.86 17.62 -1.14
C HIS A 234 -2.72 18.63 0.01
N GLU A 235 -2.68 19.92 -0.30
CA GLU A 235 -2.63 20.99 0.70
C GLU A 235 -3.81 20.93 1.67
N GLN A 236 -5.02 20.68 1.15
CA GLN A 236 -6.20 20.51 1.99
C GLN A 236 -6.09 19.33 2.95
N LYS A 237 -5.57 18.18 2.49
CA LYS A 237 -5.32 17.01 3.35
C LYS A 237 -4.27 17.30 4.42
N GLU A 238 -3.20 18.00 4.07
CA GLU A 238 -2.17 18.38 5.05
C GLU A 238 -2.72 19.35 6.10
N GLN A 239 -3.61 20.26 5.71
CA GLN A 239 -4.28 21.14 6.67
C GLN A 239 -5.15 20.33 7.65
N TRP A 240 -5.99 19.42 7.13
CA TRP A 240 -6.81 18.55 8.00
C TRP A 240 -5.96 17.74 8.98
N SER A 241 -4.86 17.13 8.50
CA SER A 241 -3.97 16.37 9.38
C SER A 241 -3.33 17.23 10.49
N LYS A 242 -2.97 18.48 10.17
CA LYS A 242 -2.44 19.43 11.16
C LYS A 242 -3.49 19.90 12.17
N GLU A 243 -4.74 20.05 11.73
CA GLU A 243 -5.86 20.43 12.62
C GLU A 243 -6.19 19.26 13.56
N GLU A 244 -6.22 18.05 13.04
CA GLU A 244 -6.45 16.82 13.82
C GLU A 244 -5.38 16.64 14.91
N ALA A 245 -4.10 16.80 14.56
CA ALA A 245 -2.99 16.76 15.53
C ALA A 245 -3.13 17.82 16.63
N LYS A 246 -3.52 19.05 16.29
CA LYS A 246 -3.74 20.13 17.29
C LYS A 246 -4.93 19.87 18.22
N ILE A 247 -5.96 19.17 17.72
CA ILE A 247 -7.11 18.78 18.56
C ILE A 247 -6.67 17.72 19.57
N LEU A 248 -5.93 16.72 19.11
CA LEU A 248 -5.39 15.66 19.97
C LEU A 248 -4.44 16.22 21.05
N GLU A 249 -3.55 17.15 20.69
CA GLU A 249 -2.67 17.83 21.68
C GLU A 249 -3.42 18.62 22.76
N LYS A 250 -4.64 19.10 22.46
CA LYS A 250 -5.46 19.83 23.44
C LYS A 250 -6.31 18.93 24.33
N MET A 251 -6.44 17.65 23.99
CA MET A 251 -7.23 16.66 24.73
C MET A 251 -6.37 15.85 25.72
N ILE A 252 -5.05 15.98 25.63
CA ILE A 252 -4.05 15.43 26.56
C ILE A 252 -3.64 16.52 27.55
#